data_a5bfc432566b6527b8ee1f9aa7b1e626
#
_entry.id   a5bfc432566b6527b8ee1f9aa7b1e626
#
_cell.length_a   1.000
_cell.length_b   1.000
_cell.length_c   1.000
_cell.angle_alpha   90.00
_cell.angle_beta   90.00
_cell.angle_gamma   90.00
#
_symmetry.space_group_name_H-M   'P 1'
#
loop_
_entity.id
_entity.type
_entity.pdbx_description
1 polymer ?
#
loop_
_entity_poly.entity_id
_entity_poly.type
_entity_poly.pdbx_seq_one_letter_code
_entity_poly.pdbx_strand_id
1 'polypeptide(L)'
;MTLTSIAFGLISGFVGWILTEFFAKPFRRGMDLVLEVRTKAIILGNVRARYQSQSADGSGPFVSTEATKEDLDRLGFAEESYRELGAKLQAFAKTEKLATWGLRLFGLKVEEAGVALLALSNTLGVYGQERRNSMARLEAALRMHSS
;
A
#
# COMPACT_ATOMS: atom_id res chain seq x y z
N MET A 1 12.01 50.41 -8.72
CA MET A 1 12.11 49.08 -8.09
C MET A 1 13.30 49.12 -7.15
N THR A 2 13.10 48.88 -5.88
CA THR A 2 14.16 48.90 -4.89
C THR A 2 14.87 47.55 -4.86
N LEU A 3 16.18 47.55 -4.61
CA LEU A 3 17.03 46.33 -4.53
C LEU A 3 16.45 45.30 -3.55
N THR A 4 15.79 45.78 -2.50
CA THR A 4 15.10 44.96 -1.49
C THR A 4 13.91 44.18 -2.08
N SER A 5 13.15 44.75 -3.02
CA SER A 5 12.03 44.05 -3.64
C SER A 5 12.51 42.90 -4.55
N ILE A 6 13.63 43.09 -5.23
CA ILE A 6 14.24 42.05 -6.08
C ILE A 6 14.78 40.91 -5.20
N ALA A 7 15.49 41.26 -4.12
CA ALA A 7 16.02 40.25 -3.18
C ALA A 7 14.89 39.43 -2.53
N PHE A 8 13.80 40.09 -2.12
CA PHE A 8 12.65 39.41 -1.52
C PHE A 8 11.97 38.45 -2.53
N GLY A 9 11.83 38.88 -3.80
CA GLY A 9 11.28 38.05 -4.87
C GLY A 9 12.11 36.81 -5.15
N LEU A 10 13.46 36.94 -5.16
CA LEU A 10 14.37 35.81 -5.34
C LEU A 10 14.31 34.83 -4.16
N ILE A 11 14.30 35.32 -2.93
CA ILE A 11 14.20 34.48 -1.72
C ILE A 11 12.87 33.73 -1.71
N SER A 12 11.76 34.41 -1.97
CA SER A 12 10.44 33.79 -2.01
C SER A 12 10.32 32.73 -3.11
N GLY A 13 10.87 33.00 -4.30
CA GLY A 13 10.92 32.03 -5.40
C GLY A 13 11.73 30.79 -5.07
N PHE A 14 12.89 30.97 -4.42
CA PHE A 14 13.76 29.89 -4.00
C PHE A 14 13.10 29.01 -2.92
N VAL A 15 12.48 29.63 -1.92
CA VAL A 15 11.72 28.93 -0.87
C VAL A 15 10.55 28.15 -1.49
N GLY A 16 9.79 28.78 -2.38
CA GLY A 16 8.69 28.13 -3.09
C GLY A 16 9.16 26.93 -3.93
N TRP A 17 10.29 27.06 -4.60
CA TRP A 17 10.90 25.96 -5.34
C TRP A 17 11.30 24.78 -4.43
N ILE A 18 11.98 25.07 -3.30
CA ILE A 18 12.36 24.04 -2.32
C ILE A 18 11.12 23.32 -1.79
N LEU A 19 10.08 24.03 -1.38
CA LEU A 19 8.84 23.43 -0.89
C LEU A 19 8.18 22.54 -1.94
N THR A 20 8.18 22.96 -3.20
CA THR A 20 7.59 22.17 -4.28
C THR A 20 8.42 20.92 -4.56
N GLU A 21 9.74 21.04 -4.66
CA GLU A 21 10.61 19.95 -5.07
C GLU A 21 10.72 18.88 -3.97
N PHE A 22 10.96 19.31 -2.72
CA PHE A 22 11.27 18.41 -1.61
C PHE A 22 10.05 17.97 -0.79
N PHE A 23 8.92 18.64 -0.92
CA PHE A 23 7.72 18.29 -0.18
C PHE A 23 6.54 17.95 -1.08
N ALA A 24 6.11 18.86 -1.97
CA ALA A 24 4.89 18.65 -2.74
C ALA A 24 4.99 17.49 -3.73
N LYS A 25 6.11 17.35 -4.44
CA LYS A 25 6.32 16.23 -5.38
C LYS A 25 6.37 14.87 -4.69
N PRO A 26 7.20 14.66 -3.63
CA PRO A 26 7.20 13.39 -2.92
C PRO A 26 5.85 13.09 -2.25
N PHE A 27 5.19 14.08 -1.70
CA PHE A 27 3.87 13.91 -1.11
C PHE A 27 2.84 13.42 -2.14
N ARG A 28 2.79 14.05 -3.32
CA ARG A 28 1.92 13.63 -4.42
C ARG A 28 2.21 12.20 -4.85
N ARG A 29 3.50 11.85 -5.02
CA ARG A 29 3.91 10.49 -5.34
C ARG A 29 3.44 9.48 -4.29
N GLY A 30 3.51 9.82 -3.02
CA GLY A 30 3.00 8.97 -1.94
C GLY A 30 1.47 8.78 -2.01
N MET A 31 0.72 9.84 -2.33
CA MET A 31 -0.73 9.75 -2.54
C MET A 31 -1.08 8.88 -3.75
N ASP A 32 -0.33 8.99 -4.85
CA ASP A 32 -0.52 8.16 -6.05
C ASP A 32 -0.29 6.68 -5.74
N LEU A 33 0.76 6.35 -4.95
CA LEU A 33 1.01 4.98 -4.48
C LEU A 33 -0.12 4.46 -3.59
N VAL A 34 -0.65 5.28 -2.67
CA VAL A 34 -1.80 4.90 -1.83
C VAL A 34 -3.03 4.61 -2.69
N LEU A 35 -3.29 5.44 -3.70
CA LEU A 35 -4.41 5.25 -4.62
C LEU A 35 -4.24 3.97 -5.45
N GLU A 36 -3.02 3.70 -5.95
CA GLU A 36 -2.70 2.46 -6.68
C GLU A 36 -2.97 1.22 -5.81
N VAL A 37 -2.55 1.24 -4.54
CA VAL A 37 -2.81 0.14 -3.59
C VAL A 37 -4.30 -0.06 -3.37
N ARG A 38 -5.06 1.02 -3.13
CA ARG A 38 -6.52 0.93 -2.95
C ARG A 38 -7.20 0.33 -4.16
N THR A 39 -6.83 0.78 -5.36
CA THR A 39 -7.37 0.26 -6.62
C THR A 39 -7.07 -1.23 -6.79
N LYS A 40 -5.81 -1.63 -6.56
CA LYS A 40 -5.41 -3.05 -6.65
C LYS A 40 -6.07 -3.90 -5.58
N ALA A 41 -6.23 -3.40 -4.35
CA ALA A 41 -6.92 -4.12 -3.28
C ALA A 41 -8.39 -4.40 -3.64
N ILE A 42 -9.08 -3.47 -4.29
CA ILE A 42 -10.46 -3.66 -4.76
C ILE A 42 -10.50 -4.69 -5.90
N ILE A 43 -9.63 -4.54 -6.91
CA ILE A 43 -9.63 -5.41 -8.11
C ILE A 43 -9.24 -6.84 -7.74
N LEU A 44 -8.25 -7.01 -6.87
CA LEU A 44 -7.66 -8.30 -6.53
C LEU A 44 -8.22 -8.89 -5.21
N GLY A 45 -9.09 -8.17 -4.52
CA GLY A 45 -9.65 -8.61 -3.23
C GLY A 45 -10.42 -9.93 -3.29
N ASN A 46 -11.03 -10.22 -4.45
CA ASN A 46 -11.86 -11.41 -4.68
C ASN A 46 -11.10 -12.60 -5.32
N VAL A 47 -9.77 -12.55 -5.35
CA VAL A 47 -8.98 -13.68 -5.89
C VAL A 47 -9.17 -14.92 -5.02
N ARG A 48 -9.55 -16.05 -5.66
CA ARG A 48 -9.71 -17.35 -4.99
C ARG A 48 -8.37 -17.84 -4.45
N ALA A 49 -8.38 -18.27 -3.18
CA ALA A 49 -7.22 -18.95 -2.60
C ALA A 49 -7.10 -20.38 -3.11
N ARG A 50 -5.88 -20.88 -3.13
CA ARG A 50 -5.58 -22.25 -3.53
C ARG A 50 -6.05 -23.26 -2.50
N TYR A 51 -5.99 -22.89 -1.22
CA TYR A 51 -6.33 -23.77 -0.09
C TYR A 51 -7.16 -23.02 0.94
N GLN A 52 -8.06 -23.75 1.61
CA GLN A 52 -8.75 -23.24 2.78
C GLN A 52 -7.97 -23.71 4.02
N SER A 53 -7.62 -22.76 4.91
CA SER A 53 -6.92 -23.16 6.14
C SER A 53 -7.84 -23.97 7.04
N GLN A 54 -7.26 -24.98 7.69
CA GLN A 54 -7.93 -25.75 8.73
C GLN A 54 -8.36 -24.84 9.89
N SER A 55 -9.51 -25.09 10.47
CA SER A 55 -9.94 -24.45 11.72
C SER A 55 -8.91 -24.70 12.83
N ALA A 56 -8.78 -23.75 13.77
CA ALA A 56 -7.77 -23.81 14.85
C ALA A 56 -7.85 -25.06 15.74
N ASP A 57 -8.96 -25.80 15.70
CA ASP A 57 -9.20 -27.06 16.41
C ASP A 57 -8.80 -28.32 15.63
N GLY A 58 -8.24 -28.18 14.44
CA GLY A 58 -7.68 -29.29 13.65
C GLY A 58 -8.70 -30.26 13.07
N SER A 59 -10.00 -30.05 13.24
CA SER A 59 -11.06 -31.01 12.89
C SER A 59 -11.68 -30.82 11.51
N GLY A 60 -11.31 -29.76 10.78
CA GLY A 60 -11.86 -29.47 9.46
C GLY A 60 -11.01 -30.07 8.32
N PRO A 61 -11.63 -30.62 7.27
CA PRO A 61 -10.90 -31.14 6.11
C PRO A 61 -10.23 -29.98 5.35
N PHE A 62 -9.01 -30.23 4.86
CA PHE A 62 -8.43 -29.42 3.78
C PHE A 62 -9.31 -29.59 2.54
N VAL A 63 -10.16 -28.63 2.28
CA VAL A 63 -10.87 -28.58 1.00
C VAL A 63 -9.91 -27.93 0.00
N SER A 64 -9.21 -28.75 -0.77
CA SER A 64 -8.59 -28.29 -2.01
C SER A 64 -9.73 -27.88 -2.93
N THR A 65 -9.99 -26.58 -3.07
CA THR A 65 -10.83 -26.11 -4.15
C THR A 65 -10.05 -26.45 -5.43
N GLU A 66 -10.62 -27.23 -6.35
CA GLU A 66 -10.04 -27.42 -7.67
C GLU A 66 -9.95 -26.05 -8.35
N ALA A 67 -8.78 -25.42 -8.20
CA ALA A 67 -8.50 -24.14 -8.82
C ALA A 67 -8.23 -24.38 -10.30
N THR A 68 -8.95 -23.67 -11.16
CA THR A 68 -8.68 -23.69 -12.59
C THR A 68 -7.30 -23.07 -12.87
N LYS A 69 -6.72 -23.35 -14.03
CA LYS A 69 -5.47 -22.70 -14.45
C LYS A 69 -5.58 -21.19 -14.41
N GLU A 70 -6.73 -20.65 -14.82
CA GLU A 70 -7.02 -19.22 -14.80
C GLU A 70 -7.02 -18.64 -13.37
N ASP A 71 -7.60 -19.38 -12.40
CA ASP A 71 -7.57 -18.98 -10.99
C ASP A 71 -6.13 -18.94 -10.45
N LEU A 72 -5.29 -19.89 -10.85
CA LEU A 72 -3.88 -19.93 -10.44
C LEU A 72 -3.08 -18.77 -11.04
N ASP A 73 -3.31 -18.47 -12.32
CA ASP A 73 -2.64 -17.34 -13.01
C ASP A 73 -3.06 -16.00 -12.37
N ARG A 74 -4.35 -15.84 -12.04
CA ARG A 74 -4.86 -14.67 -11.31
C ARG A 74 -4.27 -14.55 -9.91
N LEU A 75 -4.13 -15.66 -9.20
CA LEU A 75 -3.51 -15.68 -7.87
C LEU A 75 -2.04 -15.26 -7.96
N GLY A 76 -1.27 -15.83 -8.88
CA GLY A 76 0.13 -15.47 -9.09
C GLY A 76 0.31 -13.99 -9.41
N PHE A 77 -0.53 -13.45 -10.30
CA PHE A 77 -0.54 -12.02 -10.62
C PHE A 77 -0.87 -11.14 -9.40
N ALA A 78 -1.82 -11.57 -8.56
CA ALA A 78 -2.18 -10.84 -7.35
C ALA A 78 -1.05 -10.86 -6.31
N GLU A 79 -0.41 -12.01 -6.10
CA GLU A 79 0.74 -12.16 -5.20
C GLU A 79 1.90 -11.25 -5.62
N GLU A 80 2.24 -11.25 -6.91
CA GLU A 80 3.30 -10.41 -7.47
C GLU A 80 2.95 -8.92 -7.35
N SER A 81 1.72 -8.53 -7.71
CA SER A 81 1.24 -7.14 -7.61
C SER A 81 1.32 -6.61 -6.18
N TYR A 82 0.89 -7.38 -5.19
CA TYR A 82 0.95 -6.97 -3.79
C TYR A 82 2.38 -6.92 -3.26
N ARG A 83 3.25 -7.84 -3.69
CA ARG A 83 4.67 -7.82 -3.33
C ARG A 83 5.37 -6.59 -3.89
N GLU A 84 5.14 -6.28 -5.15
CA GLU A 84 5.69 -5.08 -5.80
C GLU A 84 5.25 -3.79 -5.10
N LEU A 85 3.94 -3.64 -4.87
CA LEU A 85 3.38 -2.47 -4.19
C LEU A 85 3.87 -2.36 -2.75
N GLY A 86 3.96 -3.47 -2.04
CA GLY A 86 4.52 -3.51 -0.68
C GLY A 86 5.97 -3.03 -0.65
N ALA A 87 6.79 -3.50 -1.60
CA ALA A 87 8.18 -3.07 -1.74
C ALA A 87 8.28 -1.57 -2.11
N LYS A 88 7.45 -1.08 -3.03
CA LYS A 88 7.40 0.35 -3.40
C LYS A 88 7.04 1.24 -2.21
N LEU A 89 6.03 0.87 -1.41
CA LEU A 89 5.64 1.62 -0.22
C LEU A 89 6.75 1.61 0.85
N GLN A 90 7.40 0.47 1.07
CA GLN A 90 8.52 0.35 2.00
C GLN A 90 9.71 1.21 1.54
N ALA A 91 10.07 1.17 0.27
CA ALA A 91 11.12 2.00 -0.29
C ALA A 91 10.78 3.49 -0.14
N PHE A 92 9.55 3.88 -0.50
CA PHE A 92 9.08 5.26 -0.34
C PHE A 92 9.16 5.73 1.12
N ALA A 93 8.67 4.93 2.07
CA ALA A 93 8.68 5.28 3.49
C ALA A 93 10.12 5.46 4.05
N LYS A 94 11.09 4.72 3.51
CA LYS A 94 12.50 4.83 3.92
C LYS A 94 13.21 6.03 3.31
N THR A 95 12.91 6.35 2.04
CA THR A 95 13.59 7.41 1.29
C THR A 95 12.96 8.78 1.51
N GLU A 96 11.62 8.85 1.56
CA GLU A 96 10.85 10.10 1.57
C GLU A 96 10.24 10.37 2.96
N LYS A 97 11.09 10.54 3.97
CA LYS A 97 10.66 10.66 5.38
C LYS A 97 9.71 11.83 5.63
N LEU A 98 9.97 13.00 5.02
CA LEU A 98 9.12 14.19 5.18
C LEU A 98 7.72 13.97 4.58
N ALA A 99 7.65 13.39 3.38
CA ALA A 99 6.39 13.06 2.74
C ALA A 99 5.63 11.98 3.51
N THR A 100 6.34 10.96 4.01
CA THR A 100 5.76 9.91 4.86
C THR A 100 5.18 10.48 6.15
N TRP A 101 5.89 11.41 6.80
CA TRP A 101 5.38 12.12 7.96
C TRP A 101 4.14 12.97 7.61
N GLY A 102 4.18 13.69 6.49
CA GLY A 102 3.02 14.43 5.97
C GLY A 102 1.81 13.52 5.75
N LEU A 103 1.97 12.37 5.07
CA LEU A 103 0.90 11.39 4.86
C LEU A 103 0.34 10.87 6.18
N ARG A 104 1.19 10.66 7.19
CA ARG A 104 0.77 10.23 8.53
C ARG A 104 -0.13 11.25 9.22
N LEU A 105 0.07 12.55 9.01
CA LEU A 105 -0.82 13.60 9.51
C LEU A 105 -2.24 13.47 8.95
N PHE A 106 -2.37 12.97 7.71
CA PHE A 106 -3.66 12.62 7.10
C PHE A 106 -4.17 11.25 7.52
N GLY A 107 -3.47 10.58 8.44
CA GLY A 107 -3.85 9.26 8.97
C GLY A 107 -3.49 8.10 8.04
N LEU A 108 -2.64 8.33 7.03
CA LEU A 108 -2.16 7.31 6.11
C LEU A 108 -0.82 6.76 6.62
N LYS A 109 -0.79 5.48 6.97
CA LYS A 109 0.38 4.80 7.53
C LYS A 109 1.06 3.95 6.47
N VAL A 110 1.78 4.62 5.58
CA VAL A 110 2.38 4.01 4.37
C VAL A 110 3.32 2.85 4.69
N GLU A 111 4.12 2.95 5.74
CA GLU A 111 5.03 1.89 6.18
C GLU A 111 4.27 0.64 6.64
N GLU A 112 3.24 0.81 7.49
CA GLU A 112 2.38 -0.28 7.96
C GLU A 112 1.63 -0.93 6.79
N ALA A 113 1.16 -0.14 5.83
CA ALA A 113 0.52 -0.63 4.62
C ALA A 113 1.46 -1.47 3.77
N GLY A 114 2.72 -1.05 3.62
CA GLY A 114 3.75 -1.81 2.91
C GLY A 114 4.00 -3.17 3.56
N VAL A 115 4.11 -3.24 4.90
CA VAL A 115 4.26 -4.50 5.64
C VAL A 115 3.02 -5.39 5.44
N ALA A 116 1.82 -4.81 5.54
CA ALA A 116 0.58 -5.56 5.37
C ALA A 116 0.43 -6.16 3.96
N LEU A 117 0.83 -5.42 2.91
CA LEU A 117 0.85 -5.93 1.54
C LEU A 117 1.84 -7.09 1.34
N LEU A 118 3.05 -6.99 1.90
CA LEU A 118 4.02 -8.08 1.86
C LEU A 118 3.50 -9.33 2.59
N ALA A 119 2.88 -9.15 3.75
CA ALA A 119 2.24 -10.25 4.46
C ALA A 119 1.08 -10.84 3.65
N LEU A 120 0.24 -9.98 3.04
CA LEU A 120 -0.88 -10.39 2.21
C LEU A 120 -0.40 -11.18 0.98
N SER A 121 0.67 -10.74 0.30
CA SER A 121 1.23 -11.47 -0.85
C SER A 121 1.66 -12.91 -0.51
N ASN A 122 2.07 -13.15 0.73
CA ASN A 122 2.48 -14.49 1.17
C ASN A 122 1.31 -15.34 1.66
N THR A 123 0.15 -14.74 1.97
CA THR A 123 -1.01 -15.43 2.55
C THR A 123 -2.20 -15.53 1.60
N LEU A 124 -2.10 -14.96 0.38
CA LEU A 124 -3.19 -14.97 -0.60
C LEU A 124 -3.60 -16.38 -1.02
N GLY A 125 -2.63 -17.29 -1.15
CA GLY A 125 -2.86 -18.67 -1.57
C GLY A 125 -3.66 -19.50 -0.57
N VAL A 126 -3.90 -19.02 0.64
CA VAL A 126 -4.58 -19.75 1.72
C VAL A 126 -5.71 -18.90 2.30
N TYR A 127 -6.94 -19.43 2.34
CA TYR A 127 -8.02 -18.83 3.12
C TYR A 127 -7.76 -19.10 4.60
N GLY A 128 -7.54 -18.03 5.37
CA GLY A 128 -7.27 -18.20 6.80
C GLY A 128 -7.30 -16.89 7.57
N GLN A 129 -7.08 -16.99 8.87
CA GLN A 129 -7.07 -15.85 9.76
C GLN A 129 -5.95 -14.86 9.41
N GLU A 130 -4.80 -15.35 8.96
CA GLU A 130 -3.65 -14.52 8.58
C GLU A 130 -3.95 -13.61 7.39
N ARG A 131 -4.62 -14.14 6.36
CA ARG A 131 -5.08 -13.33 5.22
C ARG A 131 -6.05 -12.24 5.66
N ARG A 132 -7.03 -12.59 6.51
CA ARG A 132 -7.98 -11.60 7.05
C ARG A 132 -7.29 -10.54 7.89
N ASN A 133 -6.36 -10.95 8.76
CA ASN A 133 -5.60 -10.03 9.59
C ASN A 133 -4.73 -9.08 8.76
N SER A 134 -4.08 -9.59 7.71
CA SER A 134 -3.25 -8.78 6.82
C SER A 134 -4.10 -7.78 6.04
N MET A 135 -5.28 -8.20 5.56
CA MET A 135 -6.22 -7.30 4.88
C MET A 135 -6.76 -6.23 5.83
N ALA A 136 -7.17 -6.60 7.05
CA ALA A 136 -7.64 -5.64 8.05
C ALA A 136 -6.56 -4.62 8.44
N ARG A 137 -5.29 -5.05 8.54
CA ARG A 137 -4.16 -4.13 8.78
C ARG A 137 -3.97 -3.16 7.62
N LEU A 138 -4.06 -3.64 6.38
CA LEU A 138 -3.97 -2.80 5.18
C LEU A 138 -5.08 -1.75 5.15
N GLU A 139 -6.33 -2.18 5.39
CA GLU A 139 -7.49 -1.30 5.43
C GLU A 139 -7.35 -0.23 6.53
N ALA A 140 -6.93 -0.63 7.73
CA ALA A 140 -6.68 0.30 8.83
C ALA A 140 -5.54 1.28 8.51
N ALA A 141 -4.43 0.81 7.94
CA ALA A 141 -3.28 1.64 7.59
C ALA A 141 -3.60 2.69 6.53
N LEU A 142 -4.47 2.37 5.58
CA LEU A 142 -4.87 3.25 4.49
C LEU A 142 -6.24 3.90 4.68
N ARG A 143 -6.89 3.73 5.84
CA ARG A 143 -8.25 4.21 6.11
C ARG A 143 -9.25 3.79 5.02
N MET A 144 -9.15 2.56 4.58
CA MET A 144 -10.13 1.98 3.68
C MET A 144 -11.31 1.52 4.54
N HIS A 145 -12.50 2.09 4.31
CA HIS A 145 -13.70 1.63 5.01
C HIS A 145 -14.10 0.30 4.36
N SER A 146 -14.11 -0.77 5.13
CA SER A 146 -14.83 -2.00 4.74
C SER A 146 -16.32 -1.67 4.75
N SER A 147 -16.93 -1.69 3.56
CA SER A 147 -18.37 -1.59 3.42
C SER A 147 -19.03 -2.89 3.84
#